data_4fbdc5b74c574be506acce6dd36bd2e3
#
_entry.id   4fbdc5b74c574be506acce6dd36bd2e3
#
_cell.length_a   1.000
_cell.length_b   1.000
_cell.length_c   1.000
_cell.angle_alpha   90.00
_cell.angle_beta   90.00
_cell.angle_gamma   90.00
#
_symmetry.space_group_name_H-M   'P 1'
#
loop_
_entity.id
_entity.type
_entity.pdbx_description
1 polymer ?
#
loop_
_entity_poly.entity_id
_entity_poly.type
_entity_poly.pdbx_seq_one_letter_code
_entity_poly.pdbx_strand_id
1 'polypeptide(L)'
;MNVHRTTRGVRLQLSLAVVVVAALALTAGVALGGRQSHKAGTTVTALIGSSGPAETFAVNNAARAWSKLTGNTAKVIVASDLGQQLAQGFASGSPADIFYLGNDQVATYAKAGDLAPLDNLKNVKSFYPSLRAAYTYKGHLYAAPKDFSTLALVINTASWKAAKLTNADLPKTWKQLSSVAKKLTRNGQVGLCTNPEFHRLGVFMLQAGGWIVSKDGTKATVNSKANIAAFNFVKSMIKNGSMKLTNQIGAGWGGEGFGKKECAMTIEGNWISGAMQHDYPTVGWRVAELPAGPAGKATLQYDGGWGLAAQSKNKAVAMDLISYLTQTKVQMGNAKAFGVMPSVIADRKPWSKLYPKFAPFLAGADYSKSIPTIPNVATVLGDFNQQLQGLPNTDPKTILNRIQAEMQSVLNQS
;
A
#
# COMPACT_ATOMS: atom_id res chain seq x y z
N MET A 1 -45.95 20.79 -47.43
CA MET A 1 -47.26 20.65 -46.76
C MET A 1 -47.00 20.96 -45.30
N ASN A 2 -47.16 22.24 -44.86
CA ASN A 2 -48.34 22.89 -44.27
C ASN A 2 -49.00 21.98 -43.23
N VAL A 3 -49.17 22.35 -41.94
CA VAL A 3 -49.90 23.48 -41.33
C VAL A 3 -49.57 23.50 -39.85
N HIS A 4 -49.06 24.54 -39.27
CA HIS A 4 -49.67 25.65 -38.50
C HIS A 4 -50.47 25.31 -37.21
N ARG A 5 -50.04 26.03 -36.13
CA ARG A 5 -50.80 26.80 -35.08
C ARG A 5 -51.27 25.96 -33.88
N THR A 6 -51.25 26.46 -32.65
CA THR A 6 -51.35 27.84 -32.09
C THR A 6 -51.03 27.80 -30.57
N THR A 7 -50.52 28.93 -30.13
CA THR A 7 -50.41 29.48 -28.79
C THR A 7 -51.69 29.43 -27.95
N ARG A 8 -51.56 29.28 -26.61
CA ARG A 8 -52.28 30.12 -25.64
C ARG A 8 -51.63 30.09 -24.27
N GLY A 9 -51.16 31.24 -23.85
CA GLY A 9 -50.76 31.53 -22.47
C GLY A 9 -51.98 31.86 -21.61
N VAL A 10 -51.89 31.55 -20.33
CA VAL A 10 -52.74 32.15 -19.31
C VAL A 10 -51.85 32.61 -18.17
N ARG A 11 -51.81 33.92 -18.01
CA ARG A 11 -51.37 34.59 -16.76
C ARG A 11 -52.55 34.52 -15.78
N LEU A 12 -52.29 34.22 -14.50
CA LEU A 12 -53.18 34.67 -13.46
C LEU A 12 -52.37 35.10 -12.23
N GLN A 13 -52.87 36.19 -11.71
CA GLN A 13 -52.28 37.12 -10.75
C GLN A 13 -52.32 36.66 -9.29
N LEU A 14 -51.45 37.33 -8.53
CA LEU A 14 -51.39 37.48 -7.06
C LEU A 14 -52.75 37.54 -6.31
N SER A 15 -52.76 36.97 -5.12
CA SER A 15 -53.47 37.56 -4.03
C SER A 15 -52.79 37.23 -2.69
N LEU A 16 -52.29 38.27 -2.02
CA LEU A 16 -51.86 38.33 -0.63
C LEU A 16 -53.11 38.14 0.26
N ALA A 17 -53.02 37.33 1.29
CA ALA A 17 -53.90 37.41 2.43
C ALA A 17 -53.05 37.27 3.72
N VAL A 18 -52.88 38.41 4.38
CA VAL A 18 -52.36 38.54 5.74
C VAL A 18 -53.54 38.25 6.69
N VAL A 19 -53.37 37.26 7.57
CA VAL A 19 -54.26 37.11 8.75
C VAL A 19 -53.40 37.14 10.01
N VAL A 20 -53.52 38.23 10.73
CA VAL A 20 -53.10 38.43 12.12
C VAL A 20 -54.16 37.87 13.03
N VAL A 21 -53.81 36.92 13.91
CA VAL A 21 -54.63 36.58 15.10
C VAL A 21 -53.73 36.56 16.31
N ALA A 22 -54.09 37.42 17.25
CA ALA A 22 -53.43 37.64 18.53
C ALA A 22 -53.83 36.62 19.58
N ALA A 23 -52.83 36.26 20.38
CA ALA A 23 -52.79 35.93 21.81
C ALA A 23 -54.02 35.33 22.53
N LEU A 24 -53.76 34.19 23.18
CA LEU A 24 -54.24 33.92 24.53
C LEU A 24 -53.25 33.02 25.28
N ALA A 25 -52.66 33.54 26.33
CA ALA A 25 -51.79 32.84 27.25
C ALA A 25 -52.63 31.92 28.13
N LEU A 26 -52.27 30.64 28.17
CA LEU A 26 -52.68 29.72 29.23
C LEU A 26 -51.42 29.02 29.75
N THR A 27 -51.00 29.41 30.93
CA THR A 27 -49.96 28.78 31.75
C THR A 27 -50.41 27.39 32.19
N ALA A 28 -49.91 26.36 31.59
CA ALA A 28 -49.87 25.01 32.13
C ALA A 28 -48.41 24.62 32.32
N GLY A 29 -47.95 24.56 33.56
CA GLY A 29 -46.64 24.08 33.93
C GLY A 29 -46.47 22.62 33.51
N VAL A 30 -45.73 22.40 32.44
CA VAL A 30 -45.18 21.09 32.06
C VAL A 30 -43.74 21.10 32.49
N ALA A 31 -43.41 20.22 33.44
CA ALA A 31 -42.01 19.92 33.81
C ALA A 31 -41.26 19.52 32.56
N LEU A 32 -40.44 20.44 32.04
CA LEU A 32 -39.45 20.18 31.03
C LEU A 32 -38.35 19.31 31.65
N GLY A 33 -38.53 17.98 31.60
CA GLY A 33 -37.43 17.07 31.70
C GLY A 33 -36.39 17.51 30.70
N GLY A 34 -35.26 17.97 31.19
CA GLY A 34 -34.14 18.43 30.36
C GLY A 34 -33.76 17.34 29.36
N ARG A 35 -34.20 17.47 28.10
CA ARG A 35 -33.58 16.80 26.98
C ARG A 35 -32.14 17.32 26.98
N GLN A 36 -31.21 16.50 27.49
CA GLN A 36 -29.81 16.68 27.19
C GLN A 36 -29.72 16.73 25.66
N SER A 37 -29.45 17.89 25.12
CA SER A 37 -29.11 18.07 23.74
C SER A 37 -27.81 17.23 23.52
N HIS A 38 -27.96 16.04 22.99
CA HIS A 38 -26.80 15.31 22.49
C HIS A 38 -26.14 16.22 21.46
N LYS A 39 -24.97 16.76 21.83
CA LYS A 39 -24.15 17.52 20.93
C LYS A 39 -23.97 16.62 19.69
N ALA A 40 -24.44 17.06 18.52
CA ALA A 40 -24.34 16.29 17.30
C ALA A 40 -22.87 15.90 17.10
N GLY A 41 -22.60 14.60 16.94
CA GLY A 41 -21.24 14.11 16.78
C GLY A 41 -20.58 14.69 15.53
N THR A 42 -19.28 14.86 15.57
CA THR A 42 -18.48 15.36 14.44
C THR A 42 -18.38 14.27 13.37
N THR A 43 -18.57 14.65 12.09
CA THR A 43 -18.31 13.75 10.95
C THR A 43 -16.88 13.90 10.50
N VAL A 44 -16.16 12.76 10.38
CA VAL A 44 -14.80 12.63 9.82
C VAL A 44 -14.87 11.79 8.56
N THR A 45 -14.25 12.26 7.50
CA THR A 45 -14.15 11.54 6.22
C THR A 45 -12.84 10.75 6.14
N ALA A 46 -12.91 9.49 5.67
CA ALA A 46 -11.78 8.59 5.49
C ALA A 46 -11.72 8.11 4.04
N LEU A 47 -10.75 8.57 3.27
CA LEU A 47 -10.53 8.16 1.87
C LEU A 47 -9.57 6.96 1.83
N ILE A 48 -9.99 5.85 1.23
CA ILE A 48 -9.19 4.63 1.15
C ILE A 48 -9.02 4.15 -0.30
N GLY A 49 -7.82 3.65 -0.63
CA GLY A 49 -7.55 2.86 -1.83
C GLY A 49 -7.69 1.39 -1.48
N SER A 50 -8.91 0.84 -1.55
CA SER A 50 -9.17 -0.53 -1.14
C SER A 50 -8.61 -1.54 -2.13
N SER A 51 -7.98 -2.60 -1.62
CA SER A 51 -7.53 -3.76 -2.42
C SER A 51 -8.69 -4.72 -2.78
N GLY A 52 -9.89 -4.47 -2.26
CA GLY A 52 -11.07 -5.26 -2.57
C GLY A 52 -12.17 -5.22 -1.51
N PRO A 53 -13.28 -5.97 -1.75
CA PRO A 53 -14.46 -5.95 -0.89
C PRO A 53 -14.18 -6.31 0.57
N ALA A 54 -13.24 -7.24 0.83
CA ALA A 54 -12.90 -7.68 2.19
C ALA A 54 -12.26 -6.56 3.01
N GLU A 55 -11.34 -5.81 2.42
CA GLU A 55 -10.74 -4.63 3.07
C GLU A 55 -11.76 -3.53 3.30
N THR A 56 -12.55 -3.19 2.27
CA THR A 56 -13.63 -2.20 2.37
C THR A 56 -14.60 -2.55 3.51
N PHE A 57 -15.00 -3.81 3.61
CA PHE A 57 -15.90 -4.28 4.67
C PHE A 57 -15.26 -4.15 6.06
N ALA A 58 -13.99 -4.56 6.21
CA ALA A 58 -13.26 -4.50 7.49
C ALA A 58 -13.11 -3.05 7.98
N VAL A 59 -12.70 -2.13 7.09
CA VAL A 59 -12.54 -0.70 7.43
C VAL A 59 -13.88 -0.07 7.79
N ASN A 60 -14.95 -0.35 7.02
CA ASN A 60 -16.30 0.15 7.34
C ASN A 60 -16.81 -0.37 8.69
N ASN A 61 -16.52 -1.64 9.04
CA ASN A 61 -16.90 -2.19 10.33
C ASN A 61 -16.15 -1.50 11.48
N ALA A 62 -14.85 -1.28 11.33
CA ALA A 62 -14.06 -0.56 12.33
C ALA A 62 -14.55 0.89 12.49
N ALA A 63 -14.83 1.60 11.39
CA ALA A 63 -15.37 2.94 11.37
C ALA A 63 -16.73 3.03 12.09
N ARG A 64 -17.65 2.09 11.79
CA ARG A 64 -18.95 2.01 12.49
C ARG A 64 -18.80 1.71 13.98
N ALA A 65 -17.89 0.83 14.36
CA ALA A 65 -17.64 0.51 15.75
C ALA A 65 -17.11 1.72 16.53
N TRP A 66 -16.17 2.47 15.95
CA TRP A 66 -15.69 3.73 16.49
C TRP A 66 -16.82 4.77 16.61
N SER A 67 -17.65 4.90 15.58
CA SER A 67 -18.78 5.82 15.59
C SER A 67 -19.76 5.52 16.74
N LYS A 68 -20.08 4.24 16.97
CA LYS A 68 -20.92 3.81 18.11
C LYS A 68 -20.28 4.11 19.46
N LEU A 69 -18.95 3.97 19.55
CA LEU A 69 -18.20 4.19 20.79
C LEU A 69 -18.13 5.67 21.18
N THR A 70 -17.99 6.56 20.19
CA THR A 70 -17.68 7.98 20.43
C THR A 70 -18.85 8.94 20.22
N GLY A 71 -19.92 8.49 19.56
CA GLY A 71 -21.01 9.35 19.10
C GLY A 71 -20.66 10.22 17.88
N ASN A 72 -19.42 10.13 17.36
CA ASN A 72 -19.01 10.77 16.12
C ASN A 72 -19.38 9.89 14.91
N THR A 73 -19.23 10.42 13.69
CA THR A 73 -19.48 9.67 12.46
C THR A 73 -18.19 9.55 11.66
N ALA A 74 -17.77 8.32 11.32
CA ALA A 74 -16.71 8.09 10.34
C ALA A 74 -17.33 7.69 8.99
N LYS A 75 -17.13 8.52 7.97
CA LYS A 75 -17.59 8.27 6.59
C LYS A 75 -16.43 7.74 5.75
N VAL A 76 -16.46 6.45 5.43
CA VAL A 76 -15.47 5.81 4.56
C VAL A 76 -15.84 6.04 3.10
N ILE A 77 -14.88 6.49 2.31
CA ILE A 77 -14.98 6.74 0.86
C ILE A 77 -13.94 5.85 0.19
N VAL A 78 -14.36 5.02 -0.75
CA VAL A 78 -13.46 4.20 -1.55
C VAL A 78 -13.08 4.96 -2.80
N ALA A 79 -11.80 5.24 -2.97
CA ALA A 79 -11.28 5.93 -4.14
C ALA A 79 -11.27 5.01 -5.36
N SER A 80 -11.64 5.54 -6.52
CA SER A 80 -11.38 4.89 -7.82
C SER A 80 -9.91 5.00 -8.22
N ASP A 81 -9.30 6.14 -7.92
CA ASP A 81 -7.86 6.42 -8.00
C ASP A 81 -7.47 7.26 -6.77
N LEU A 82 -6.77 6.63 -5.83
CA LEU A 82 -6.42 7.27 -4.57
C LEU A 82 -5.46 8.45 -4.79
N GLY A 83 -4.44 8.26 -5.63
CA GLY A 83 -3.42 9.28 -5.89
C GLY A 83 -4.03 10.52 -6.51
N GLN A 84 -4.86 10.34 -7.53
CA GLN A 84 -5.55 11.44 -8.21
C GLN A 84 -6.51 12.17 -7.26
N GLN A 85 -7.31 11.43 -6.48
CA GLN A 85 -8.29 12.05 -5.58
C GLN A 85 -7.62 12.78 -4.40
N LEU A 86 -6.49 12.29 -3.89
CA LEU A 86 -5.69 13.01 -2.90
C LEU A 86 -5.14 14.32 -3.48
N ALA A 87 -4.51 14.26 -4.65
CA ALA A 87 -3.96 15.45 -5.31
C ALA A 87 -5.04 16.50 -5.58
N GLN A 88 -6.22 16.10 -6.08
CA GLN A 88 -7.36 16.97 -6.30
C GLN A 88 -7.90 17.56 -4.99
N GLY A 89 -8.00 16.74 -3.93
CA GLY A 89 -8.46 17.19 -2.61
C GLY A 89 -7.55 18.27 -2.02
N PHE A 90 -6.23 18.06 -2.06
CA PHE A 90 -5.25 19.04 -1.60
C PHE A 90 -5.26 20.33 -2.44
N ALA A 91 -5.26 20.20 -3.76
CA ALA A 91 -5.31 21.35 -4.66
C ALA A 91 -6.57 22.21 -4.50
N SER A 92 -7.72 21.59 -4.19
CA SER A 92 -8.98 22.29 -3.95
C SER A 92 -9.14 22.83 -2.52
N GLY A 93 -8.20 22.54 -1.60
CA GLY A 93 -8.31 22.87 -0.18
C GLY A 93 -9.40 22.10 0.58
N SER A 94 -9.91 21.00 0.02
CA SER A 94 -11.00 20.20 0.58
C SER A 94 -10.69 18.69 0.55
N PRO A 95 -9.54 18.25 1.08
CA PRO A 95 -9.21 16.84 1.16
C PRO A 95 -10.12 16.11 2.18
N ALA A 96 -10.16 14.77 2.11
CA ALA A 96 -10.68 13.97 3.21
C ALA A 96 -9.88 14.22 4.49
N ASP A 97 -10.53 14.10 5.66
CA ASP A 97 -9.86 14.34 6.95
C ASP A 97 -8.71 13.39 7.18
N ILE A 98 -8.94 12.08 6.94
CA ILE A 98 -7.91 11.04 6.96
C ILE A 98 -7.93 10.25 5.65
N PHE A 99 -6.79 9.65 5.31
CA PHE A 99 -6.68 8.90 4.06
C PHE A 99 -5.57 7.85 4.12
N TYR A 100 -5.63 6.88 3.22
CA TYR A 100 -4.50 5.99 2.98
C TYR A 100 -3.36 6.75 2.31
N LEU A 101 -2.15 6.52 2.79
CA LEU A 101 -0.94 7.15 2.31
C LEU A 101 0.18 6.12 2.15
N GLY A 102 0.80 6.08 0.97
CA GLY A 102 2.03 5.35 0.73
C GLY A 102 3.24 6.09 1.31
N ASN A 103 4.24 5.37 1.78
CA ASN A 103 5.45 5.98 2.34
C ASN A 103 6.26 6.76 1.30
N ASP A 104 6.14 6.44 0.02
CA ASP A 104 6.75 7.13 -1.12
C ASP A 104 6.18 8.54 -1.36
N GLN A 105 5.01 8.85 -0.82
CA GLN A 105 4.35 10.15 -0.97
C GLN A 105 4.48 11.04 0.26
N VAL A 106 4.86 10.48 1.41
CA VAL A 106 4.91 11.20 2.70
C VAL A 106 5.72 12.49 2.61
N ALA A 107 6.96 12.40 2.14
CA ALA A 107 7.85 13.56 2.09
C ALA A 107 7.34 14.65 1.14
N THR A 108 6.71 14.26 0.03
CA THR A 108 6.14 15.19 -0.96
C THR A 108 5.02 16.01 -0.35
N TYR A 109 4.02 15.36 0.23
CA TYR A 109 2.88 16.05 0.83
C TYR A 109 3.24 16.76 2.15
N ALA A 110 4.17 16.20 2.95
CA ALA A 110 4.64 16.87 4.16
C ALA A 110 5.42 18.17 3.82
N LYS A 111 6.27 18.14 2.78
CA LYS A 111 7.00 19.32 2.30
C LYS A 111 6.04 20.39 1.75
N ALA A 112 4.95 19.99 1.08
CA ALA A 112 3.91 20.89 0.57
C ALA A 112 3.04 21.48 1.69
N GLY A 113 3.09 20.95 2.92
CA GLY A 113 2.24 21.38 4.03
C GLY A 113 0.83 20.78 4.01
N ASP A 114 0.61 19.73 3.22
CA ASP A 114 -0.69 19.07 3.07
C ASP A 114 -1.01 18.11 4.22
N LEU A 115 0.02 17.63 4.94
CA LEU A 115 -0.11 16.68 6.04
C LEU A 115 0.01 17.36 7.41
N ALA A 116 -0.86 16.98 8.33
CA ALA A 116 -0.70 17.30 9.74
C ALA A 116 0.21 16.26 10.42
N PRO A 117 1.16 16.67 11.29
CA PRO A 117 1.98 15.72 12.04
C PRO A 117 1.14 14.94 13.05
N LEU A 118 1.51 13.67 13.25
CA LEU A 118 0.89 12.73 14.17
C LEU A 118 1.72 12.51 15.44
N ASP A 119 2.57 13.43 15.82
CA ASP A 119 3.51 13.29 16.95
C ASP A 119 2.79 12.99 18.28
N ASN A 120 1.55 13.46 18.41
CA ASN A 120 0.70 13.25 19.59
C ASN A 120 -0.16 11.97 19.51
N LEU A 121 0.06 11.11 18.54
CA LEU A 121 -0.67 9.83 18.43
C LEU A 121 -0.33 8.92 19.62
N LYS A 122 -1.35 8.50 20.38
CA LYS A 122 -1.17 7.77 21.66
C LYS A 122 -0.38 6.46 21.57
N ASN A 123 -0.48 5.76 20.45
CA ASN A 123 0.10 4.43 20.24
C ASN A 123 1.33 4.40 19.32
N VAL A 124 2.01 5.52 19.08
CA VAL A 124 3.19 5.61 18.18
C VAL A 124 4.26 4.57 18.50
N LYS A 125 4.53 4.35 19.79
CA LYS A 125 5.58 3.40 20.23
C LYS A 125 5.22 1.92 20.02
N SER A 126 3.95 1.60 19.73
CA SER A 126 3.52 0.22 19.49
C SER A 126 3.85 -0.28 18.09
N PHE A 127 4.11 0.60 17.12
CA PHE A 127 4.46 0.24 15.76
C PHE A 127 5.90 -0.26 15.63
N TYR A 128 6.17 -1.11 14.64
CA TYR A 128 7.54 -1.48 14.29
C TYR A 128 8.40 -0.25 14.01
N PRO A 129 9.66 -0.19 14.51
CA PRO A 129 10.54 0.96 14.26
C PRO A 129 10.76 1.27 12.78
N SER A 130 10.89 0.24 11.92
CA SER A 130 11.03 0.39 10.47
C SER A 130 9.82 1.06 9.83
N LEU A 131 8.60 0.71 10.27
CA LEU A 131 7.36 1.31 9.79
C LEU A 131 7.24 2.77 10.23
N ARG A 132 7.58 3.08 11.48
CA ARG A 132 7.61 4.49 11.94
C ARG A 132 8.58 5.32 11.11
N ALA A 133 9.79 4.79 10.87
CA ALA A 133 10.80 5.48 10.07
C ALA A 133 10.31 5.78 8.65
N ALA A 134 9.56 4.85 8.02
CA ALA A 134 9.00 5.01 6.69
C ALA A 134 8.00 6.18 6.58
N TYR A 135 7.34 6.54 7.67
CA TYR A 135 6.35 7.63 7.73
C TYR A 135 6.86 8.87 8.47
N THR A 136 8.17 8.93 8.78
CA THR A 136 8.79 10.07 9.43
C THR A 136 9.53 10.93 8.40
N TYR A 137 9.24 12.22 8.37
CA TYR A 137 9.92 13.21 7.55
C TYR A 137 10.37 14.40 8.44
N LYS A 138 11.65 14.77 8.35
CA LYS A 138 12.25 15.87 9.17
C LYS A 138 11.93 15.75 10.67
N GLY A 139 11.92 14.53 11.20
CA GLY A 139 11.71 14.26 12.63
C GLY A 139 10.25 14.12 13.07
N HIS A 140 9.28 14.37 12.21
CA HIS A 140 7.84 14.28 12.49
C HIS A 140 7.20 13.07 11.82
N LEU A 141 6.29 12.39 12.54
CA LEU A 141 5.47 11.32 11.99
C LEU A 141 4.27 11.90 11.25
N TYR A 142 4.08 11.55 9.97
CA TYR A 142 2.98 12.08 9.15
C TYR A 142 1.91 11.05 8.77
N ALA A 143 2.17 9.77 8.97
CA ALA A 143 1.11 8.77 8.88
C ALA A 143 1.29 7.66 9.93
N ALA A 144 0.18 7.12 10.40
CA ALA A 144 0.16 5.98 11.30
C ALA A 144 0.17 4.68 10.47
N PRO A 145 1.18 3.81 10.61
CA PRO A 145 1.22 2.56 9.87
C PRO A 145 -0.03 1.71 10.12
N LYS A 146 -0.75 1.33 9.04
CA LYS A 146 -2.00 0.55 9.16
C LYS A 146 -1.78 -0.95 9.02
N ASP A 147 -0.86 -1.34 8.17
CA ASP A 147 -0.46 -2.71 7.87
C ASP A 147 0.86 -2.71 7.11
N PHE A 148 1.41 -3.90 6.89
CA PHE A 148 2.58 -4.05 6.03
C PHE A 148 2.68 -5.45 5.43
N SER A 149 3.60 -5.60 4.49
CA SER A 149 4.08 -6.87 3.96
C SER A 149 5.58 -6.78 3.68
N THR A 150 6.22 -7.94 3.55
CA THR A 150 7.55 -8.05 2.96
C THR A 150 7.48 -8.96 1.73
N LEU A 151 8.50 -8.96 0.90
CA LEU A 151 8.58 -9.90 -0.21
C LEU A 151 9.18 -11.23 0.25
N ALA A 152 8.66 -12.31 -0.33
CA ALA A 152 9.17 -13.66 -0.17
C ALA A 152 9.12 -14.44 -1.48
N LEU A 153 9.74 -15.60 -1.52
CA LEU A 153 9.70 -16.51 -2.66
C LEU A 153 8.45 -17.39 -2.56
N VAL A 154 7.52 -17.21 -3.48
CA VAL A 154 6.30 -18.03 -3.60
C VAL A 154 6.57 -19.17 -4.58
N ILE A 155 6.23 -20.40 -4.21
CA ILE A 155 6.64 -21.61 -4.90
C ILE A 155 5.40 -22.48 -5.20
N ASN A 156 5.23 -22.87 -6.46
CA ASN A 156 4.22 -23.84 -6.88
C ASN A 156 4.63 -25.25 -6.44
N THR A 157 3.81 -25.87 -5.57
CA THR A 157 4.15 -27.16 -4.97
C THR A 157 4.08 -28.32 -5.96
N ALA A 158 3.20 -28.24 -6.97
CA ALA A 158 3.10 -29.25 -8.02
C ALA A 158 4.33 -29.22 -8.94
N SER A 159 4.75 -28.02 -9.39
CA SER A 159 5.96 -27.85 -10.20
C SER A 159 7.20 -28.29 -9.44
N TRP A 160 7.27 -27.96 -8.14
CA TRP A 160 8.36 -28.35 -7.26
C TRP A 160 8.50 -29.88 -7.16
N LYS A 161 7.38 -30.58 -6.83
CA LYS A 161 7.32 -32.03 -6.77
C LYS A 161 7.66 -32.69 -8.12
N ALA A 162 7.12 -32.17 -9.21
CA ALA A 162 7.37 -32.68 -10.54
C ALA A 162 8.85 -32.53 -10.96
N ALA A 163 9.58 -31.52 -10.43
CA ALA A 163 11.02 -31.38 -10.60
C ALA A 163 11.85 -32.25 -9.64
N LYS A 164 11.19 -33.10 -8.83
CA LYS A 164 11.81 -33.94 -7.78
C LYS A 164 12.63 -33.14 -6.77
N LEU A 165 12.19 -31.89 -6.50
CA LEU A 165 12.80 -31.01 -5.51
C LEU A 165 12.17 -31.26 -4.12
N THR A 166 13.00 -31.13 -3.09
CA THR A 166 12.65 -31.34 -1.68
C THR A 166 12.79 -30.05 -0.86
N ASN A 167 12.61 -30.07 0.43
CA ASN A 167 12.87 -28.93 1.31
C ASN A 167 14.37 -28.58 1.37
N ALA A 168 15.26 -29.53 1.15
CA ALA A 168 16.69 -29.27 1.09
C ALA A 168 17.11 -28.42 -0.12
N ASP A 169 16.31 -28.44 -1.19
CA ASP A 169 16.55 -27.68 -2.42
C ASP A 169 16.06 -26.22 -2.35
N LEU A 170 15.42 -25.79 -1.22
CA LEU A 170 15.02 -24.38 -1.07
C LEU A 170 16.25 -23.48 -1.24
N PRO A 171 16.20 -22.50 -2.18
CA PRO A 171 17.37 -21.70 -2.49
C PRO A 171 17.71 -20.77 -1.33
N LYS A 172 18.93 -20.84 -0.84
CA LYS A 172 19.49 -20.00 0.23
C LYS A 172 20.39 -18.90 -0.30
N THR A 173 20.82 -19.01 -1.56
CA THR A 173 21.71 -18.07 -2.25
C THR A 173 21.24 -17.77 -3.67
N TRP A 174 21.71 -16.68 -4.27
CA TRP A 174 21.43 -16.36 -5.67
C TRP A 174 21.84 -17.47 -6.65
N LYS A 175 22.99 -18.10 -6.41
CA LYS A 175 23.44 -19.25 -7.23
C LYS A 175 22.44 -20.39 -7.18
N GLN A 176 21.95 -20.72 -5.99
CA GLN A 176 20.93 -21.75 -5.81
C GLN A 176 19.59 -21.34 -6.42
N LEU A 177 19.18 -20.06 -6.28
CA LEU A 177 17.96 -19.55 -6.94
C LEU A 177 18.01 -19.77 -8.45
N SER A 178 19.10 -19.36 -9.09
CA SER A 178 19.29 -19.53 -10.53
C SER A 178 19.26 -21.02 -10.93
N SER A 179 19.94 -21.89 -10.18
CA SER A 179 19.97 -23.33 -10.44
C SER A 179 18.58 -23.96 -10.31
N VAL A 180 17.85 -23.65 -9.22
CA VAL A 180 16.49 -24.16 -8.97
C VAL A 180 15.52 -23.62 -10.03
N ALA A 181 15.59 -22.34 -10.35
CA ALA A 181 14.75 -21.75 -11.40
C ALA A 181 15.00 -22.46 -12.75
N LYS A 182 16.26 -22.78 -13.09
CA LYS A 182 16.56 -23.53 -14.30
C LYS A 182 15.98 -24.93 -14.31
N LYS A 183 16.04 -25.67 -13.17
CA LYS A 183 15.42 -26.98 -13.03
C LYS A 183 13.88 -26.94 -13.18
N LEU A 184 13.27 -25.85 -12.75
CA LEU A 184 11.82 -25.61 -12.81
C LEU A 184 11.36 -25.10 -14.19
N THR A 185 12.27 -24.61 -15.03
CA THR A 185 11.96 -24.15 -16.40
C THR A 185 11.78 -25.37 -17.31
N ARG A 186 10.52 -25.72 -17.59
CA ARG A 186 10.18 -26.89 -18.41
C ARG A 186 8.70 -26.85 -18.86
N ASN A 187 8.39 -27.56 -19.91
CA ASN A 187 7.01 -27.72 -20.41
C ASN A 187 6.30 -26.39 -20.63
N GLY A 188 7.00 -25.37 -21.16
CA GLY A 188 6.46 -24.02 -21.38
C GLY A 188 6.46 -23.12 -20.15
N GLN A 189 6.58 -23.67 -18.93
CA GLN A 189 6.63 -22.90 -17.69
C GLN A 189 8.06 -22.40 -17.43
N VAL A 190 8.22 -21.11 -17.10
CA VAL A 190 9.51 -20.57 -16.63
C VAL A 190 9.70 -20.80 -15.12
N GLY A 191 10.95 -20.96 -14.68
CA GLY A 191 11.26 -21.25 -13.27
C GLY A 191 10.90 -20.11 -12.33
N LEU A 192 11.16 -18.85 -12.73
CA LEU A 192 10.86 -17.66 -11.92
C LEU A 192 10.24 -16.58 -12.80
N CYS A 193 9.18 -15.95 -12.34
CA CYS A 193 8.71 -14.69 -12.92
C CYS A 193 8.59 -13.60 -11.86
N THR A 194 8.67 -12.33 -12.28
CA THR A 194 8.44 -11.19 -11.40
C THR A 194 8.13 -9.94 -12.23
N ASN A 195 7.54 -8.94 -11.61
CA ASN A 195 7.27 -7.66 -12.25
C ASN A 195 8.59 -6.93 -12.58
N PRO A 196 8.65 -6.25 -13.74
CA PRO A 196 9.77 -5.38 -14.11
C PRO A 196 9.67 -4.04 -13.38
N GLU A 197 9.77 -4.06 -12.06
CA GLU A 197 9.63 -2.86 -11.22
C GLU A 197 10.61 -2.86 -10.05
N PHE A 198 10.98 -1.68 -9.62
CA PHE A 198 11.89 -1.48 -8.48
C PHE A 198 11.41 -2.22 -7.23
N HIS A 199 10.11 -2.18 -6.96
CA HIS A 199 9.51 -2.83 -5.80
C HIS A 199 9.62 -4.38 -5.78
N ARG A 200 10.08 -5.00 -6.86
CA ARG A 200 10.43 -6.44 -6.90
C ARG A 200 11.92 -6.64 -7.12
N LEU A 201 12.48 -5.95 -8.09
CA LEU A 201 13.89 -6.13 -8.48
C LEU A 201 14.86 -5.43 -7.53
N GLY A 202 14.43 -4.39 -6.81
CA GLY A 202 15.24 -3.67 -5.82
C GLY A 202 15.72 -4.55 -4.65
N VAL A 203 15.09 -5.70 -4.39
CA VAL A 203 15.59 -6.64 -3.37
C VAL A 203 17.00 -7.14 -3.71
N PHE A 204 17.29 -7.33 -5.00
CA PHE A 204 18.61 -7.75 -5.45
C PHE A 204 19.67 -6.67 -5.21
N MET A 205 19.29 -5.36 -5.32
CA MET A 205 20.19 -4.26 -4.96
C MET A 205 20.59 -4.36 -3.47
N LEU A 206 19.61 -4.51 -2.58
CA LEU A 206 19.86 -4.64 -1.14
C LEU A 206 20.70 -5.88 -0.81
N GLN A 207 20.38 -7.01 -1.40
CA GLN A 207 21.09 -8.27 -1.22
C GLN A 207 22.53 -8.22 -1.76
N ALA A 208 22.82 -7.31 -2.70
CA ALA A 208 24.17 -7.04 -3.18
C ALA A 208 24.94 -6.02 -2.31
N GLY A 209 24.29 -5.43 -1.29
CA GLY A 209 24.85 -4.37 -0.44
C GLY A 209 24.75 -2.97 -1.03
N GLY A 210 23.92 -2.78 -2.08
CA GLY A 210 23.64 -1.49 -2.68
C GLY A 210 22.30 -0.91 -2.22
N TRP A 211 22.03 0.32 -2.61
CA TRP A 211 20.76 1.01 -2.43
C TRP A 211 20.65 2.16 -3.41
N ILE A 212 19.51 2.86 -3.42
CA ILE A 212 19.27 3.99 -4.33
C ILE A 212 19.81 5.31 -3.81
N VAL A 213 20.03 5.45 -2.49
CA VAL A 213 20.66 6.61 -1.86
C VAL A 213 21.70 6.18 -0.83
N SER A 214 22.64 7.06 -0.51
CA SER A 214 23.62 6.91 0.58
C SER A 214 22.93 6.75 1.94
N LYS A 215 23.66 6.26 2.93
CA LYS A 215 23.13 6.01 4.28
C LYS A 215 22.58 7.28 4.95
N ASP A 216 23.19 8.41 4.68
CA ASP A 216 22.77 9.74 5.17
C ASP A 216 21.67 10.39 4.30
N GLY A 217 21.27 9.74 3.20
CA GLY A 217 20.23 10.23 2.30
C GLY A 217 20.62 11.42 1.42
N THR A 218 21.90 11.81 1.38
CA THR A 218 22.34 13.05 0.68
C THR A 218 22.82 12.84 -0.75
N LYS A 219 23.15 11.59 -1.13
CA LYS A 219 23.70 11.26 -2.44
C LYS A 219 22.94 10.11 -3.07
N ALA A 220 22.67 10.21 -4.35
CA ALA A 220 22.19 9.07 -5.14
C ALA A 220 23.30 8.02 -5.27
N THR A 221 22.95 6.74 -5.16
CA THR A 221 23.88 5.60 -5.28
C THR A 221 23.33 4.51 -6.18
N VAL A 222 22.39 4.88 -7.06
CA VAL A 222 21.67 3.94 -7.93
C VAL A 222 22.62 3.16 -8.86
N ASN A 223 23.64 3.81 -9.41
CA ASN A 223 24.61 3.20 -10.33
C ASN A 223 25.85 2.64 -9.63
N SER A 224 25.78 2.33 -8.34
CA SER A 224 26.87 1.71 -7.60
C SER A 224 27.26 0.36 -8.19
N LYS A 225 28.53 -0.06 -8.00
CA LYS A 225 29.03 -1.38 -8.45
C LYS A 225 28.14 -2.53 -7.93
N ALA A 226 27.65 -2.44 -6.70
CA ALA A 226 26.77 -3.44 -6.09
C ALA A 226 25.44 -3.54 -6.85
N ASN A 227 24.81 -2.41 -7.17
CA ASN A 227 23.55 -2.37 -7.89
C ASN A 227 23.71 -2.85 -9.35
N ILE A 228 24.79 -2.47 -10.02
CA ILE A 228 25.11 -2.98 -11.37
C ILE A 228 25.27 -4.50 -11.33
N ALA A 229 25.98 -5.05 -10.34
CA ALA A 229 26.15 -6.50 -10.18
C ALA A 229 24.79 -7.19 -9.92
N ALA A 230 23.91 -6.58 -9.12
CA ALA A 230 22.58 -7.10 -8.86
C ALA A 230 21.73 -7.23 -10.14
N PHE A 231 21.69 -6.17 -10.94
CA PHE A 231 20.91 -6.21 -12.19
C PHE A 231 21.58 -7.06 -13.29
N ASN A 232 22.91 -7.18 -13.28
CA ASN A 232 23.60 -8.16 -14.12
C ASN A 232 23.21 -9.60 -13.75
N PHE A 233 23.08 -9.91 -12.45
CA PHE A 233 22.57 -11.21 -12.01
C PHE A 233 21.15 -11.46 -12.52
N VAL A 234 20.22 -10.52 -12.32
CA VAL A 234 18.84 -10.62 -12.84
C VAL A 234 18.86 -10.84 -14.37
N LYS A 235 19.61 -10.01 -15.11
CA LYS A 235 19.73 -10.13 -16.56
C LYS A 235 20.32 -11.49 -16.98
N SER A 236 21.26 -12.03 -16.22
CA SER A 236 21.83 -13.36 -16.49
C SER A 236 20.78 -14.48 -16.37
N MET A 237 19.88 -14.38 -15.39
CA MET A 237 18.75 -15.31 -15.24
C MET A 237 17.72 -15.19 -16.37
N ILE A 238 17.47 -13.97 -16.86
CA ILE A 238 16.61 -13.74 -18.03
C ILE A 238 17.28 -14.34 -19.27
N LYS A 239 18.56 -14.04 -19.51
CA LYS A 239 19.32 -14.51 -20.68
C LYS A 239 19.44 -16.04 -20.74
N ASN A 240 19.61 -16.70 -19.60
CA ASN A 240 19.68 -18.18 -19.55
C ASN A 240 18.30 -18.87 -19.54
N GLY A 241 17.20 -18.12 -19.62
CA GLY A 241 15.84 -18.59 -19.70
C GLY A 241 15.24 -19.09 -18.37
N SER A 242 15.96 -18.97 -17.24
CA SER A 242 15.43 -19.41 -15.94
C SER A 242 14.47 -18.42 -15.29
N MET A 243 14.44 -17.18 -15.78
CA MET A 243 13.58 -16.10 -15.33
C MET A 243 12.96 -15.36 -16.51
N LYS A 244 11.71 -14.92 -16.36
CA LYS A 244 11.05 -13.95 -17.24
C LYS A 244 10.40 -12.84 -16.43
N LEU A 245 10.37 -11.65 -17.00
CA LEU A 245 9.54 -10.57 -16.49
C LEU A 245 8.09 -10.79 -16.91
N THR A 246 7.15 -10.30 -16.10
CA THR A 246 5.71 -10.56 -16.34
C THR A 246 5.24 -10.08 -17.72
N ASN A 247 5.77 -8.97 -18.24
CA ASN A 247 5.49 -8.48 -19.58
C ASN A 247 5.96 -9.43 -20.71
N GLN A 248 6.91 -10.33 -20.43
CA GLN A 248 7.39 -11.34 -21.39
C GLN A 248 6.52 -12.61 -21.44
N ILE A 249 5.58 -12.75 -20.50
CA ILE A 249 4.66 -13.89 -20.40
C ILE A 249 3.18 -13.46 -20.45
N GLY A 250 2.90 -12.20 -20.80
CA GLY A 250 1.54 -11.69 -20.92
C GLY A 250 0.77 -11.62 -19.60
N ALA A 251 1.46 -11.49 -18.47
CA ALA A 251 0.86 -11.34 -17.16
C ALA A 251 0.98 -9.89 -16.67
N GLY A 252 -0.09 -9.37 -16.07
CA GLY A 252 -0.11 -8.03 -15.49
C GLY A 252 0.73 -7.91 -14.23
N TRP A 253 0.89 -9.02 -13.49
CA TRP A 253 1.71 -9.08 -12.27
C TRP A 253 2.15 -10.51 -11.94
N GLY A 254 3.11 -10.65 -11.00
CA GLY A 254 3.72 -11.95 -10.68
C GLY A 254 2.73 -13.00 -10.15
N GLY A 255 1.73 -12.57 -9.35
CA GLY A 255 0.70 -13.48 -8.86
C GLY A 255 -0.22 -14.03 -9.95
N GLU A 256 -0.51 -13.25 -10.99
CA GLU A 256 -1.25 -13.71 -12.17
C GLU A 256 -0.42 -14.74 -12.95
N GLY A 257 0.84 -14.42 -13.28
CA GLY A 257 1.73 -15.35 -13.98
C GLY A 257 1.91 -16.66 -13.22
N PHE A 258 2.02 -16.60 -11.90
CA PHE A 258 2.09 -17.75 -11.02
C PHE A 258 0.77 -18.54 -10.99
N GLY A 259 -0.36 -17.87 -10.85
CA GLY A 259 -1.70 -18.49 -10.81
C GLY A 259 -2.06 -19.18 -12.11
N LYS A 260 -1.72 -18.58 -13.26
CA LYS A 260 -1.87 -19.17 -14.60
C LYS A 260 -0.84 -20.28 -14.87
N LYS A 261 0.08 -20.55 -13.95
CA LYS A 261 1.17 -21.54 -14.07
C LYS A 261 2.18 -21.21 -15.20
N GLU A 262 2.28 -19.95 -15.60
CA GLU A 262 3.29 -19.48 -16.54
C GLU A 262 4.70 -19.51 -15.91
N CYS A 263 4.76 -19.40 -14.57
CA CYS A 263 5.99 -19.59 -13.81
C CYS A 263 5.81 -20.48 -12.58
N ALA A 264 6.88 -21.18 -12.19
CA ALA A 264 6.90 -22.08 -11.05
C ALA A 264 7.17 -21.37 -9.72
N MET A 265 7.80 -20.21 -9.76
CA MET A 265 8.10 -19.35 -8.62
C MET A 265 7.84 -17.90 -8.97
N THR A 266 7.49 -17.08 -7.98
CA THR A 266 7.42 -15.63 -8.10
C THR A 266 7.91 -14.95 -6.82
N ILE A 267 8.31 -13.67 -6.93
CA ILE A 267 8.69 -12.81 -5.79
C ILE A 267 7.49 -11.89 -5.52
N GLU A 268 6.78 -12.14 -4.41
CA GLU A 268 5.55 -11.42 -4.07
C GLU A 268 5.42 -11.20 -2.55
N GLY A 269 4.51 -10.31 -2.16
CA GLY A 269 4.10 -10.12 -0.78
C GLY A 269 2.91 -11.01 -0.40
N ASN A 270 2.50 -10.92 0.87
CA ASN A 270 1.42 -11.76 1.40
C ASN A 270 0.04 -11.49 0.77
N TRP A 271 -0.14 -10.38 0.05
CA TRP A 271 -1.35 -10.12 -0.75
C TRP A 271 -1.63 -11.18 -1.81
N ILE A 272 -0.61 -11.93 -2.27
CA ILE A 272 -0.80 -13.03 -3.22
C ILE A 272 -1.78 -14.08 -2.69
N SER A 273 -1.92 -14.20 -1.36
CA SER A 273 -2.84 -15.16 -0.75
C SER A 273 -4.29 -14.96 -1.17
N GLY A 274 -4.73 -13.71 -1.32
CA GLY A 274 -6.06 -13.36 -1.80
C GLY A 274 -6.30 -13.88 -3.23
N ALA A 275 -5.39 -13.61 -4.15
CA ALA A 275 -5.49 -14.09 -5.52
C ALA A 275 -5.47 -15.62 -5.60
N MET A 276 -4.58 -16.27 -4.82
CA MET A 276 -4.54 -17.75 -4.79
C MET A 276 -5.83 -18.35 -4.21
N GLN A 277 -6.48 -17.68 -3.29
CA GLN A 277 -7.71 -18.17 -2.69
C GLN A 277 -8.94 -17.96 -3.59
N HIS A 278 -9.02 -16.83 -4.29
CA HIS A 278 -10.22 -16.43 -5.03
C HIS A 278 -10.10 -16.70 -6.53
N ASP A 279 -8.96 -16.38 -7.14
CA ASP A 279 -8.79 -16.43 -8.58
C ASP A 279 -8.15 -17.75 -9.03
N TYR A 280 -7.29 -18.35 -8.19
CA TYR A 280 -6.53 -19.55 -8.54
C TYR A 280 -6.58 -20.63 -7.43
N PRO A 281 -7.76 -21.04 -6.95
CA PRO A 281 -7.93 -21.92 -5.77
C PRO A 281 -7.34 -23.33 -5.95
N THR A 282 -7.11 -23.77 -7.19
CA THR A 282 -6.52 -25.06 -7.50
C THR A 282 -4.99 -25.07 -7.50
N VAL A 283 -4.35 -23.90 -7.37
CA VAL A 283 -2.89 -23.80 -7.35
C VAL A 283 -2.36 -24.07 -5.95
N GLY A 284 -1.75 -25.24 -5.77
CA GLY A 284 -1.01 -25.54 -4.54
C GLY A 284 0.27 -24.69 -4.45
N TRP A 285 0.46 -24.01 -3.32
CA TRP A 285 1.61 -23.12 -3.15
C TRP A 285 2.13 -23.10 -1.72
N ARG A 286 3.38 -22.69 -1.57
CA ARG A 286 4.06 -22.39 -0.31
C ARG A 286 4.96 -21.19 -0.43
N VAL A 287 5.46 -20.70 0.70
CA VAL A 287 6.33 -19.54 0.80
C VAL A 287 7.67 -19.95 1.40
N ALA A 288 8.75 -19.35 0.92
CA ALA A 288 10.08 -19.41 1.51
C ALA A 288 10.66 -18.00 1.62
N GLU A 289 11.59 -17.77 2.54
CA GLU A 289 12.36 -16.53 2.56
C GLU A 289 13.10 -16.35 1.22
N LEU A 290 13.31 -15.10 0.81
CA LEU A 290 14.17 -14.81 -0.33
C LEU A 290 15.59 -15.29 -0.05
N PRO A 291 16.28 -15.85 -1.05
CA PRO A 291 17.68 -16.26 -0.90
C PRO A 291 18.57 -15.03 -0.62
N ALA A 292 19.62 -15.23 0.17
CA ALA A 292 20.60 -14.20 0.41
C ALA A 292 21.44 -13.92 -0.85
N GLY A 293 21.79 -12.66 -1.05
CA GLY A 293 22.82 -12.26 -2.01
C GLY A 293 24.21 -12.16 -1.38
N PRO A 294 25.16 -11.57 -2.11
CA PRO A 294 26.56 -11.45 -1.63
C PRO A 294 26.71 -10.69 -0.30
N ALA A 295 25.85 -9.72 -0.03
CA ALA A 295 25.86 -8.94 1.22
C ALA A 295 24.95 -9.50 2.32
N GLY A 296 24.20 -10.56 2.05
CA GLY A 296 23.33 -11.19 3.04
C GLY A 296 21.86 -11.21 2.66
N LYS A 297 21.01 -11.49 3.68
CA LYS A 297 19.56 -11.45 3.55
C LYS A 297 19.07 -9.99 3.47
N ALA A 298 18.18 -9.70 2.57
CA ALA A 298 17.42 -8.47 2.53
C ALA A 298 16.11 -8.67 1.78
N THR A 299 15.10 -7.87 2.11
CA THR A 299 13.84 -7.78 1.40
C THR A 299 13.33 -6.35 1.40
N LEU A 300 12.36 -6.05 0.55
CA LEU A 300 11.62 -4.78 0.59
C LEU A 300 10.40 -4.89 1.48
N GLN A 301 10.10 -3.79 2.16
CA GLN A 301 8.90 -3.60 2.96
C GLN A 301 7.89 -2.82 2.14
N TYR A 302 6.67 -3.27 2.17
CA TYR A 302 5.48 -2.57 1.67
C TYR A 302 4.64 -2.19 2.86
N ASP A 303 4.17 -0.99 2.90
CA ASP A 303 3.37 -0.49 3.99
C ASP A 303 2.32 0.50 3.51
N GLY A 304 1.20 0.52 4.21
CA GLY A 304 0.18 1.53 4.11
C GLY A 304 0.05 2.29 5.43
N GLY A 305 -0.28 3.55 5.38
CA GLY A 305 -0.47 4.39 6.56
C GLY A 305 -1.79 5.17 6.51
N TRP A 306 -2.24 5.65 7.66
CA TRP A 306 -3.30 6.63 7.80
C TRP A 306 -2.69 8.03 7.93
N GLY A 307 -2.79 8.84 6.88
CA GLY A 307 -2.45 10.26 6.90
C GLY A 307 -3.59 11.11 7.44
N LEU A 308 -3.25 12.31 7.93
CA LEU A 308 -4.18 13.34 8.40
C LEU A 308 -3.96 14.62 7.59
N ALA A 309 -5.02 15.17 7.01
CA ALA A 309 -4.95 16.41 6.24
C ALA A 309 -4.64 17.61 7.15
N ALA A 310 -3.69 18.46 6.72
CA ALA A 310 -3.42 19.71 7.39
C ALA A 310 -4.62 20.68 7.33
N GLN A 311 -5.41 20.60 6.26
CA GLN A 311 -6.62 21.41 6.04
C GLN A 311 -7.85 20.89 6.82
N SER A 312 -7.80 19.70 7.42
CA SER A 312 -8.92 19.17 8.20
C SER A 312 -9.32 20.13 9.32
N LYS A 313 -10.60 20.41 9.42
CA LYS A 313 -11.19 21.19 10.52
C LYS A 313 -11.45 20.32 11.76
N ASN A 314 -11.35 19.00 11.63
CA ASN A 314 -11.70 17.99 12.62
C ASN A 314 -10.48 17.24 13.17
N LYS A 315 -9.27 17.83 13.15
CA LYS A 315 -7.99 17.15 13.41
C LYS A 315 -7.98 16.30 14.69
N ALA A 316 -8.54 16.81 15.79
CA ALA A 316 -8.56 16.08 17.07
C ALA A 316 -9.41 14.80 16.97
N VAL A 317 -10.59 14.87 16.38
CA VAL A 317 -11.51 13.74 16.19
C VAL A 317 -10.95 12.76 15.15
N ALA A 318 -10.34 13.27 14.10
CA ALA A 318 -9.65 12.48 13.08
C ALA A 318 -8.44 11.73 13.65
N MET A 319 -7.65 12.34 14.52
CA MET A 319 -6.54 11.70 15.24
C MET A 319 -7.04 10.58 16.17
N ASP A 320 -8.17 10.79 16.83
CA ASP A 320 -8.80 9.75 17.67
C ASP A 320 -9.24 8.55 16.82
N LEU A 321 -9.84 8.81 15.64
CA LEU A 321 -10.18 7.74 14.70
C LEU A 321 -8.93 6.98 14.23
N ILE A 322 -7.84 7.66 13.85
CA ILE A 322 -6.56 7.02 13.49
C ILE A 322 -6.05 6.16 14.65
N SER A 323 -6.07 6.70 15.88
CA SER A 323 -5.66 5.95 17.08
C SER A 323 -6.48 4.68 17.29
N TYR A 324 -7.80 4.74 17.04
CA TYR A 324 -8.68 3.58 17.11
C TYR A 324 -8.40 2.55 16.01
N LEU A 325 -8.27 3.00 14.74
CA LEU A 325 -8.02 2.13 13.58
C LEU A 325 -6.69 1.38 13.67
N THR A 326 -5.74 1.90 14.45
CA THR A 326 -4.42 1.31 14.63
C THR A 326 -4.26 0.54 15.96
N GLN A 327 -5.35 0.29 16.68
CA GLN A 327 -5.33 -0.59 17.86
C GLN A 327 -5.17 -2.06 17.46
N THR A 328 -4.50 -2.85 18.30
CA THR A 328 -4.32 -4.30 18.18
C THR A 328 -5.59 -5.04 17.75
N LYS A 329 -6.71 -4.80 18.45
CA LYS A 329 -7.98 -5.47 18.14
C LYS A 329 -8.46 -5.19 16.71
N VAL A 330 -8.33 -3.96 16.24
CA VAL A 330 -8.77 -3.54 14.90
C VAL A 330 -7.82 -4.09 13.84
N GLN A 331 -6.51 -3.97 14.06
CA GLN A 331 -5.51 -4.50 13.13
C GLN A 331 -5.59 -6.02 12.99
N MET A 332 -5.79 -6.75 14.09
CA MET A 332 -6.02 -8.20 14.01
C MET A 332 -7.36 -8.54 13.34
N GLY A 333 -8.37 -7.68 13.44
CA GLY A 333 -9.61 -7.80 12.67
C GLY A 333 -9.35 -7.67 11.16
N ASN A 334 -8.59 -6.67 10.75
CA ASN A 334 -8.17 -6.46 9.37
C ASN A 334 -7.32 -7.63 8.85
N ALA A 335 -6.36 -8.10 9.65
CA ALA A 335 -5.53 -9.26 9.32
C ALA A 335 -6.37 -10.51 9.04
N LYS A 336 -7.42 -10.75 9.84
CA LYS A 336 -8.34 -11.88 9.63
C LYS A 336 -9.21 -11.71 8.38
N ALA A 337 -9.60 -10.47 8.07
CA ALA A 337 -10.49 -10.19 6.94
C ALA A 337 -9.79 -10.30 5.58
N PHE A 338 -8.55 -9.79 5.46
CA PHE A 338 -7.85 -9.73 4.16
C PHE A 338 -6.35 -10.08 4.20
N GLY A 339 -5.87 -10.70 5.29
CA GLY A 339 -4.58 -11.40 5.33
C GLY A 339 -3.34 -10.54 5.53
N VAL A 340 -3.46 -9.22 5.75
CA VAL A 340 -2.32 -8.31 5.95
C VAL A 340 -1.57 -8.58 7.25
N MET A 341 -0.29 -8.20 7.31
CA MET A 341 0.46 -8.19 8.55
C MET A 341 0.16 -6.92 9.35
N PRO A 342 -0.20 -7.02 10.64
CA PRO A 342 -0.46 -5.86 11.47
C PRO A 342 0.82 -5.08 11.74
N SER A 343 0.72 -3.76 11.76
CA SER A 343 1.85 -2.85 12.02
C SER A 343 2.25 -2.74 13.50
N VAL A 344 1.45 -3.30 14.40
CA VAL A 344 1.67 -3.27 15.86
C VAL A 344 2.51 -4.49 16.29
N ILE A 345 3.61 -4.24 17.02
CA ILE A 345 4.56 -5.30 17.45
C ILE A 345 3.86 -6.39 18.28
N ALA A 346 2.92 -6.02 19.15
CA ALA A 346 2.20 -6.97 20.01
C ALA A 346 1.38 -8.01 19.21
N ASP A 347 1.03 -7.69 17.96
CA ASP A 347 0.24 -8.56 17.08
C ASP A 347 1.09 -9.59 16.34
N ARG A 348 2.42 -9.48 16.36
CA ARG A 348 3.34 -10.40 15.67
C ARG A 348 3.08 -11.85 16.02
N LYS A 349 3.06 -12.17 17.31
CA LYS A 349 2.87 -13.56 17.80
C LYS A 349 1.44 -14.08 17.56
N PRO A 350 0.37 -13.33 17.85
CA PRO A 350 -0.99 -13.70 17.48
C PRO A 350 -1.15 -13.96 15.97
N TRP A 351 -0.63 -13.06 15.13
CA TRP A 351 -0.73 -13.19 13.68
C TRP A 351 0.01 -14.43 13.14
N SER A 352 1.23 -14.70 13.63
CA SER A 352 2.00 -15.86 13.20
C SER A 352 1.32 -17.20 13.53
N LYS A 353 0.54 -17.25 14.62
CA LYS A 353 -0.29 -18.42 14.97
C LYS A 353 -1.46 -18.62 14.02
N LEU A 354 -2.07 -17.52 13.53
CA LEU A 354 -3.17 -17.58 12.56
C LEU A 354 -2.68 -17.99 11.16
N TYR A 355 -1.47 -17.56 10.79
CA TYR A 355 -0.92 -17.73 9.46
C TYR A 355 0.47 -18.38 9.45
N PRO A 356 0.61 -19.63 9.95
CA PRO A 356 1.91 -20.31 10.05
C PRO A 356 2.58 -20.49 8.68
N LYS A 357 1.79 -20.64 7.61
CA LYS A 357 2.31 -20.73 6.23
C LYS A 357 2.98 -19.46 5.75
N PHE A 358 2.71 -18.31 6.38
CA PHE A 358 3.23 -16.99 6.01
C PHE A 358 4.41 -16.56 6.88
N ALA A 359 4.94 -17.45 7.71
CA ALA A 359 6.11 -17.18 8.53
C ALA A 359 7.30 -16.54 7.76
N PRO A 360 7.59 -16.91 6.49
CA PRO A 360 8.66 -16.26 5.74
C PRO A 360 8.42 -14.78 5.44
N PHE A 361 7.18 -14.33 5.23
CA PHE A 361 6.88 -12.90 5.11
C PHE A 361 7.17 -12.17 6.42
N LEU A 362 6.76 -12.76 7.56
CA LEU A 362 6.97 -12.15 8.87
C LEU A 362 8.46 -12.14 9.26
N ALA A 363 9.23 -13.17 8.89
CA ALA A 363 10.69 -13.19 9.07
C ALA A 363 11.36 -12.04 8.31
N GLY A 364 10.85 -11.69 7.13
CA GLY A 364 11.30 -10.54 6.35
C GLY A 364 11.26 -9.22 7.11
N ALA A 365 10.36 -9.05 8.07
CA ALA A 365 10.25 -7.82 8.88
C ALA A 365 11.54 -7.48 9.63
N ASP A 366 12.37 -8.47 9.96
CA ASP A 366 13.59 -8.28 10.74
C ASP A 366 14.77 -7.74 9.89
N TYR A 367 14.69 -7.86 8.55
CA TYR A 367 15.74 -7.44 7.61
C TYR A 367 15.19 -6.71 6.38
N SER A 368 13.97 -6.21 6.46
CA SER A 368 13.35 -5.42 5.40
C SER A 368 13.84 -3.97 5.40
N LYS A 369 13.76 -3.35 4.23
CA LYS A 369 14.01 -1.92 4.05
C LYS A 369 12.84 -1.29 3.30
N SER A 370 12.41 -0.12 3.77
CA SER A 370 11.44 0.72 3.09
C SER A 370 12.13 1.60 2.04
N ILE A 371 11.34 2.13 1.13
CA ILE A 371 11.73 3.22 0.23
C ILE A 371 12.17 4.43 1.07
N PRO A 372 13.20 5.18 0.65
CA PRO A 372 13.59 6.39 1.38
C PRO A 372 12.49 7.45 1.33
N THR A 373 12.27 8.12 2.46
CA THR A 373 11.27 9.18 2.59
C THR A 373 11.84 10.50 2.05
N ILE A 374 11.84 10.63 0.71
CA ILE A 374 12.39 11.77 -0.04
C ILE A 374 11.27 12.39 -0.89
N PRO A 375 11.14 13.74 -0.94
CA PRO A 375 10.17 14.37 -1.83
C PRO A 375 10.36 13.91 -3.28
N ASN A 376 9.25 13.66 -3.98
CA ASN A 376 9.21 13.23 -5.38
C ASN A 376 9.92 11.89 -5.70
N VAL A 377 10.27 11.07 -4.70
CA VAL A 377 10.86 9.74 -4.94
C VAL A 377 9.94 8.85 -5.78
N ALA A 378 8.63 8.96 -5.61
CA ALA A 378 7.65 8.19 -6.38
C ALA A 378 7.79 8.42 -7.91
N THR A 379 8.06 9.66 -8.32
CA THR A 379 8.29 9.99 -9.75
C THR A 379 9.52 9.28 -10.30
N VAL A 380 10.64 9.32 -9.57
CA VAL A 380 11.89 8.62 -9.96
C VAL A 380 11.67 7.11 -10.04
N LEU A 381 10.95 6.54 -9.06
CA LEU A 381 10.63 5.10 -9.07
C LEU A 381 9.68 4.74 -10.21
N GLY A 382 8.78 5.64 -10.61
CA GLY A 382 7.91 5.49 -11.78
C GLY A 382 8.71 5.38 -13.07
N ASP A 383 9.69 6.27 -13.31
CA ASP A 383 10.61 6.15 -14.48
C ASP A 383 11.47 4.90 -14.37
N PHE A 384 11.98 4.57 -13.19
CA PHE A 384 12.74 3.34 -12.98
C PHE A 384 11.94 2.10 -13.43
N ASN A 385 10.65 2.02 -13.05
CA ASN A 385 9.78 0.93 -13.47
C ASN A 385 9.61 0.87 -14.99
N GLN A 386 9.48 2.03 -15.65
CA GLN A 386 9.43 2.08 -17.12
C GLN A 386 10.73 1.57 -17.76
N GLN A 387 11.89 2.01 -17.25
CA GLN A 387 13.18 1.55 -17.76
C GLN A 387 13.40 0.06 -17.54
N LEU A 388 12.92 -0.50 -16.43
CA LEU A 388 13.05 -1.93 -16.13
C LEU A 388 12.25 -2.84 -17.08
N GLN A 389 11.21 -2.32 -17.76
CA GLN A 389 10.52 -3.06 -18.82
C GLN A 389 11.51 -3.47 -19.94
N GLY A 390 12.49 -2.63 -20.20
CA GLY A 390 13.53 -2.85 -21.22
C GLY A 390 14.72 -3.70 -20.76
N LEU A 391 14.80 -4.10 -19.49
CA LEU A 391 15.95 -4.81 -18.91
C LEU A 391 16.42 -6.05 -19.70
N PRO A 392 15.54 -6.86 -20.33
CA PRO A 392 16.00 -7.99 -21.14
C PRO A 392 16.98 -7.59 -22.24
N ASN A 393 16.76 -6.43 -22.87
CA ASN A 393 17.52 -5.96 -24.02
C ASN A 393 18.51 -4.81 -23.70
N THR A 394 18.25 -4.04 -22.64
CA THR A 394 19.04 -2.86 -22.26
C THR A 394 20.15 -3.24 -21.28
N ASP A 395 21.32 -2.62 -21.41
CA ASP A 395 22.39 -2.75 -20.42
C ASP A 395 21.93 -2.19 -19.05
N PRO A 396 22.02 -2.96 -17.98
CA PRO A 396 21.70 -2.49 -16.63
C PRO A 396 22.37 -1.18 -16.25
N LYS A 397 23.64 -0.98 -16.64
CA LYS A 397 24.38 0.26 -16.34
C LYS A 397 23.72 1.48 -16.98
N THR A 398 23.18 1.34 -18.20
CA THR A 398 22.47 2.43 -18.89
C THR A 398 21.22 2.84 -18.12
N ILE A 399 20.41 1.86 -17.70
CA ILE A 399 19.21 2.11 -16.87
C ILE A 399 19.59 2.79 -15.56
N LEU A 400 20.55 2.22 -14.84
CA LEU A 400 20.97 2.71 -13.52
C LEU A 400 21.61 4.10 -13.57
N ASN A 401 22.36 4.44 -14.64
CA ASN A 401 22.91 5.78 -14.82
C ASN A 401 21.83 6.84 -15.04
N ARG A 402 20.77 6.52 -15.78
CA ARG A 402 19.64 7.42 -15.97
C ARG A 402 18.95 7.70 -14.62
N ILE A 403 18.59 6.67 -13.90
CA ILE A 403 17.91 6.82 -12.59
C ILE A 403 18.83 7.45 -11.55
N GLN A 404 20.15 7.25 -11.64
CA GLN A 404 21.14 7.95 -10.79
C GLN A 404 21.03 9.47 -10.95
N ALA A 405 20.97 9.95 -12.19
CA ALA A 405 20.88 11.37 -12.48
C ALA A 405 19.57 11.97 -11.97
N GLU A 406 18.45 11.29 -12.18
CA GLU A 406 17.13 11.72 -11.71
C GLU A 406 17.05 11.75 -10.17
N MET A 407 17.54 10.68 -9.51
CA MET A 407 17.58 10.62 -8.04
C MET A 407 18.45 11.74 -7.47
N GLN A 408 19.61 12.02 -8.07
CA GLN A 408 20.47 13.12 -7.60
C GLN A 408 19.79 14.49 -7.81
N SER A 409 19.07 14.67 -8.91
CA SER A 409 18.29 15.90 -9.15
C SER A 409 17.24 16.13 -8.09
N VAL A 410 16.50 15.07 -7.71
CA VAL A 410 15.50 15.13 -6.63
C VAL A 410 16.13 15.44 -5.28
N LEU A 411 17.28 14.83 -4.96
CA LEU A 411 17.99 15.09 -3.72
C LEU A 411 18.49 16.53 -3.61
N ASN A 412 18.94 17.11 -4.71
CA ASN A 412 19.40 18.51 -4.74
C ASN A 412 18.26 19.53 -4.50
N GLN A 413 16.98 19.11 -4.66
CA GLN A 413 15.78 19.92 -4.46
C GLN A 413 15.08 19.66 -3.10
N SER A 414 15.59 18.72 -2.26
CA SER A 414 14.93 18.21 -1.05
C SER A 414 15.19 18.99 0.25
#